data_dac797f02726c02272628957e7c140dd
#
_entry.id   dac797f02726c02272628957e7c140dd
#
_cell.length_a   1.000
_cell.length_b   1.000
_cell.length_c   1.000
_cell.angle_alpha   90.00
_cell.angle_beta   90.00
_cell.angle_gamma   90.00
#
_symmetry.space_group_name_H-M   'P 1'
#
loop_
_entity.id
_entity.type
_entity.pdbx_description
1 polymer ?
#
loop_
_entity_poly.entity_id
_entity_poly.type
_entity_poly.pdbx_seq_one_letter_code
_entity_poly.pdbx_strand_id
1 'polypeptide(L)'
;MDAAVIRQALEEKYLAPTRKERPLYSGIEVEMPILNLKKEAVDFDLVHRTAERFMDICGFVPETRDDEGQVILAADPVTGDSLSFDCSYNNIELSLGKAQDLQLAKIRFFHYYDVLQELFSAHDYTLTGMGVNPYRIYNHNVPIPNGRYRMLFHHLHSYPRYRSLTMYFHHHPAFGTFSSASQVQLDVMDTDLITIFRAFSRLEPVKALLFSNSVLLGENNGMICVRDMFWENSTHGINPHNVGMYECDFYSEEELLDYISSTSLYCVERDGKYLNFAPTPLLAYMELPEIEGEYYDPESGGFETYTFKPELADLQYLRTFKYEDLTYRGTVEFRSCCTQPIRDTFCVAAFHLGLLEKLHELDELLENEHVLYHQGYTASELRHLFVRRQYPPYISKDGLNRLVGEILDLARDGLAARGMEEESFLDPLYDRWHRKSNPAMDMLRMLEEGKSIEDVILLYR
;
A
#
# COMPACT_ATOMS: atom_id res chain seq x y z
N MET A 1 6.30 -8.89 -30.46
CA MET A 1 7.69 -8.98 -29.90
C MET A 1 7.92 -10.42 -29.49
N ASP A 2 9.17 -10.93 -29.50
CA ASP A 2 9.45 -12.32 -29.10
C ASP A 2 9.27 -12.49 -27.58
N ALA A 3 8.54 -13.52 -27.13
CA ALA A 3 8.32 -13.82 -25.73
C ALA A 3 9.62 -14.08 -24.94
N ALA A 4 10.64 -14.65 -25.58
CA ALA A 4 11.95 -14.85 -24.94
C ALA A 4 12.65 -13.52 -24.60
N VAL A 5 12.51 -12.51 -25.46
CA VAL A 5 13.05 -11.16 -25.20
C VAL A 5 12.35 -10.48 -24.04
N ILE A 6 11.01 -10.62 -23.96
CA ILE A 6 10.21 -10.07 -22.85
C ILE A 6 10.63 -10.73 -21.55
N ARG A 7 10.75 -12.07 -21.55
CA ARG A 7 11.15 -12.85 -20.38
C ARG A 7 12.54 -12.41 -19.88
N GLN A 8 13.51 -12.31 -20.75
CA GLN A 8 14.84 -11.83 -20.39
C GLN A 8 14.79 -10.44 -19.74
N ALA A 9 14.01 -9.52 -20.31
CA ALA A 9 13.87 -8.18 -19.76
C ALA A 9 13.19 -8.17 -18.37
N LEU A 10 12.24 -9.08 -18.12
CA LEU A 10 11.65 -9.27 -16.78
C LEU A 10 12.67 -9.84 -15.79
N GLU A 11 13.49 -10.82 -16.19
CA GLU A 11 14.57 -11.36 -15.36
C GLU A 11 15.59 -10.25 -14.98
N GLU A 12 16.01 -9.46 -15.97
CA GLU A 12 16.93 -8.33 -15.73
C GLU A 12 16.33 -7.27 -14.81
N LYS A 13 15.02 -7.01 -14.95
CA LYS A 13 14.32 -5.99 -14.14
C LYS A 13 14.06 -6.44 -12.72
N TYR A 14 13.61 -7.68 -12.49
CA TYR A 14 13.09 -8.11 -11.20
C TYR A 14 14.02 -9.07 -10.46
N LEU A 15 14.63 -10.07 -11.14
CA LEU A 15 15.46 -11.08 -10.48
C LEU A 15 16.93 -10.66 -10.36
N ALA A 16 17.51 -10.06 -11.39
CA ALA A 16 18.91 -9.66 -11.32
C ALA A 16 19.25 -8.75 -10.13
N PRO A 17 18.39 -7.82 -9.68
CA PRO A 17 18.65 -7.02 -8.49
C PRO A 17 18.68 -7.83 -7.19
N THR A 18 17.96 -8.96 -7.06
CA THR A 18 17.95 -9.80 -5.84
C THR A 18 19.23 -10.64 -5.69
N ARG A 19 19.99 -10.83 -6.77
CA ARG A 19 21.26 -11.59 -6.80
C ARG A 19 22.47 -10.79 -6.30
N LYS A 20 22.26 -9.55 -5.84
CA LYS A 20 23.30 -8.69 -5.28
C LYS A 20 23.33 -8.80 -3.78
N GLU A 21 24.44 -9.33 -3.25
CA GLU A 21 24.67 -9.34 -1.80
C GLU A 21 24.68 -7.90 -1.25
N ARG A 22 23.90 -7.66 -0.21
CA ARG A 22 23.78 -6.37 0.45
C ARG A 22 23.26 -6.56 1.89
N PRO A 23 23.51 -5.56 2.79
CA PRO A 23 22.89 -5.56 4.10
C PRO A 23 21.36 -5.49 3.99
N LEU A 24 20.68 -6.06 4.97
CA LEU A 24 19.23 -5.93 5.09
C LEU A 24 18.86 -4.50 5.49
N TYR A 25 18.26 -3.77 4.57
CA TYR A 25 17.65 -2.47 4.81
C TYR A 25 16.14 -2.58 4.77
N SER A 26 15.48 -1.71 5.53
CA SER A 26 14.05 -1.46 5.42
C SER A 26 13.80 -0.07 4.85
N GLY A 27 12.84 0.05 3.94
CA GLY A 27 12.16 1.29 3.56
C GLY A 27 10.80 1.32 4.25
N ILE A 28 10.37 2.47 4.73
CA ILE A 28 9.10 2.62 5.45
C ILE A 28 8.35 3.80 4.86
N GLU A 29 7.11 3.56 4.44
CA GLU A 29 6.22 4.59 3.90
C GLU A 29 4.98 4.66 4.79
N VAL A 30 4.62 5.88 5.19
CA VAL A 30 3.44 6.14 6.03
C VAL A 30 2.61 7.23 5.39
N GLU A 31 1.49 6.82 4.84
CA GLU A 31 0.48 7.72 4.30
C GLU A 31 -0.45 8.18 5.42
N MET A 32 -0.80 9.46 5.46
CA MET A 32 -1.63 10.05 6.50
C MET A 32 -2.69 10.97 5.90
N PRO A 33 -3.98 10.75 6.21
CA PRO A 33 -5.03 11.69 5.85
C PRO A 33 -4.83 13.05 6.50
N ILE A 34 -5.04 14.12 5.72
CA ILE A 34 -5.13 15.48 6.20
C ILE A 34 -6.60 15.79 6.49
N LEU A 35 -6.89 16.30 7.69
CA LEU A 35 -8.26 16.59 8.12
C LEU A 35 -8.41 18.06 8.52
N ASN A 36 -9.43 18.70 7.96
CA ASN A 36 -9.92 19.99 8.44
C ASN A 36 -10.92 19.76 9.59
N LEU A 37 -10.54 20.09 10.81
CA LEU A 37 -11.35 19.85 12.02
C LEU A 37 -12.67 20.64 12.05
N LYS A 38 -12.84 21.63 11.14
CA LYS A 38 -14.10 22.35 10.93
C LYS A 38 -15.12 21.55 10.10
N LYS A 39 -14.74 20.33 9.63
CA LYS A 39 -15.57 19.51 8.71
C LYS A 39 -15.90 20.24 7.40
N GLU A 40 -14.89 20.90 6.88
CA GLU A 40 -14.90 21.54 5.56
C GLU A 40 -13.86 20.85 4.66
N ALA A 41 -13.88 21.15 3.37
CA ALA A 41 -12.89 20.65 2.43
C ALA A 41 -11.47 21.09 2.88
N VAL A 42 -10.49 20.23 2.60
CA VAL A 42 -9.07 20.58 2.78
C VAL A 42 -8.74 21.75 1.83
N ASP A 43 -8.21 22.83 2.40
CA ASP A 43 -7.67 23.95 1.64
C ASP A 43 -6.28 23.56 1.09
N PHE A 44 -6.20 23.32 -0.22
CA PHE A 44 -4.95 22.90 -0.87
C PHE A 44 -3.88 23.99 -0.83
N ASP A 45 -4.27 25.27 -0.84
CA ASP A 45 -3.31 26.38 -0.68
C ASP A 45 -2.66 26.34 0.71
N LEU A 46 -3.42 25.97 1.74
CA LEU A 46 -2.85 25.76 3.08
C LEU A 46 -1.88 24.57 3.07
N VAL A 47 -2.25 23.47 2.43
CA VAL A 47 -1.38 22.28 2.34
C VAL A 47 -0.07 22.61 1.63
N HIS A 48 -0.11 23.36 0.52
CA HIS A 48 1.08 23.79 -0.23
C HIS A 48 1.99 24.67 0.65
N ARG A 49 1.44 25.68 1.32
CA ARG A 49 2.22 26.53 2.25
C ARG A 49 2.81 25.73 3.41
N THR A 50 2.09 24.73 3.91
CA THR A 50 2.57 23.84 4.98
C THR A 50 3.74 22.99 4.48
N ALA A 51 3.65 22.43 3.27
CA ALA A 51 4.75 21.68 2.67
C ALA A 51 6.00 22.53 2.43
N GLU A 52 5.85 23.75 1.92
CA GLU A 52 6.96 24.69 1.76
C GLU A 52 7.61 25.02 3.10
N ARG A 53 6.80 25.29 4.13
CA ARG A 53 7.32 25.60 5.47
C ARG A 53 8.02 24.39 6.11
N PHE A 54 7.49 23.18 5.90
CA PHE A 54 8.13 21.93 6.33
C PHE A 54 9.50 21.77 5.67
N MET A 55 9.59 21.98 4.36
CA MET A 55 10.87 21.90 3.63
C MET A 55 11.91 22.88 4.19
N ASP A 56 11.51 24.11 4.47
CA ASP A 56 12.40 25.12 5.07
C ASP A 56 12.93 24.68 6.45
N ILE A 57 12.07 24.07 7.28
CA ILE A 57 12.42 23.67 8.65
C ILE A 57 13.28 22.40 8.65
N CYS A 58 12.90 21.40 7.84
CA CYS A 58 13.53 20.07 7.84
C CYS A 58 14.67 19.95 6.81
N GLY A 59 14.90 20.96 5.96
CA GLY A 59 15.98 20.96 4.96
C GLY A 59 15.68 20.11 3.73
N PHE A 60 14.42 19.83 3.45
CA PHE A 60 14.00 19.08 2.26
C PHE A 60 14.09 19.98 1.03
N VAL A 61 14.42 19.36 -0.12
CA VAL A 61 14.47 20.06 -1.41
C VAL A 61 13.42 19.48 -2.36
N PRO A 62 12.73 20.30 -3.16
CA PRO A 62 11.72 19.84 -4.06
C PRO A 62 12.34 19.04 -5.22
N GLU A 63 11.81 17.85 -5.51
CA GLU A 63 12.21 16.99 -6.62
C GLU A 63 11.19 17.01 -7.76
N THR A 64 9.89 17.04 -7.42
CA THR A 64 8.82 17.03 -8.42
C THR A 64 7.76 18.06 -8.07
N ARG A 65 7.28 18.73 -9.11
CA ARG A 65 6.17 19.70 -9.02
C ARG A 65 5.04 19.30 -9.95
N ASP A 66 3.83 19.75 -9.62
CA ASP A 66 2.67 19.62 -10.49
C ASP A 66 2.66 20.67 -11.62
N ASP A 67 1.62 20.64 -12.47
CA ASP A 67 1.46 21.54 -13.60
C ASP A 67 1.23 23.01 -13.20
N GLU A 68 0.88 23.27 -11.93
CA GLU A 68 0.67 24.58 -11.34
C GLU A 68 1.90 25.09 -10.55
N GLY A 69 2.98 24.26 -10.52
CA GLY A 69 4.23 24.56 -9.85
C GLY A 69 4.26 24.21 -8.36
N GLN A 70 3.23 23.54 -7.84
CA GLN A 70 3.18 23.10 -6.45
C GLN A 70 4.02 21.82 -6.26
N VAL A 71 4.61 21.67 -5.06
CA VAL A 71 5.45 20.52 -4.75
C VAL A 71 4.60 19.26 -4.60
N ILE A 72 4.95 18.20 -5.33
CA ILE A 72 4.40 16.86 -5.17
C ILE A 72 5.33 15.98 -4.33
N LEU A 73 6.64 16.12 -4.53
CA LEU A 73 7.69 15.34 -3.88
C LEU A 73 8.85 16.26 -3.50
N ALA A 74 9.26 16.17 -2.25
CA ALA A 74 10.48 16.76 -1.73
C ALA A 74 11.27 15.72 -0.94
N ALA A 75 12.59 15.79 -0.96
CA ALA A 75 13.46 14.85 -0.27
C ALA A 75 14.57 15.53 0.54
N ASP A 76 14.99 14.89 1.61
CA ASP A 76 16.23 15.21 2.31
C ASP A 76 17.41 14.66 1.50
N PRO A 77 18.31 15.52 0.99
CA PRO A 77 19.42 15.10 0.15
C PRO A 77 20.47 14.23 0.89
N VAL A 78 20.43 14.17 2.20
CA VAL A 78 21.38 13.41 3.03
C VAL A 78 20.86 12.03 3.36
N THR A 79 19.62 11.94 3.83
CA THR A 79 19.02 10.67 4.28
C THR A 79 18.26 9.94 3.19
N GLY A 80 17.79 10.67 2.16
CA GLY A 80 16.86 10.18 1.16
C GLY A 80 15.43 10.00 1.70
N ASP A 81 15.14 10.53 2.89
CA ASP A 81 13.76 10.61 3.39
C ASP A 81 12.96 11.57 2.52
N SER A 82 11.69 11.28 2.29
CA SER A 82 10.86 12.13 1.44
C SER A 82 9.50 12.44 2.04
N LEU A 83 8.98 13.60 1.64
CA LEU A 83 7.60 14.00 1.80
C LEU A 83 6.97 14.03 0.42
N SER A 84 5.84 13.35 0.28
CA SER A 84 5.11 13.32 -0.98
C SER A 84 3.60 13.43 -0.78
N PHE A 85 2.91 13.69 -1.88
CA PHE A 85 1.45 13.60 -1.97
C PHE A 85 1.12 12.51 -2.98
N ASP A 86 0.40 11.47 -2.54
CA ASP A 86 -0.05 10.41 -3.44
C ASP A 86 -1.50 10.65 -3.85
N CYS A 87 -1.72 10.68 -5.15
CA CYS A 87 -3.01 10.89 -5.80
C CYS A 87 -3.66 12.25 -5.56
N SER A 88 -3.65 12.82 -4.36
CA SER A 88 -4.36 14.05 -3.99
C SER A 88 -3.68 14.77 -2.83
N TYR A 89 -3.86 16.08 -2.75
CA TYR A 89 -3.45 16.89 -1.60
C TYR A 89 -4.31 16.68 -0.35
N ASN A 90 -5.22 15.71 -0.36
CA ASN A 90 -5.93 15.25 0.85
C ASN A 90 -5.11 14.28 1.71
N ASN A 91 -3.99 13.78 1.20
CA ASN A 91 -3.16 12.76 1.80
C ASN A 91 -1.70 13.16 1.72
N ILE A 92 -0.96 13.01 2.80
CA ILE A 92 0.48 13.25 2.85
C ILE A 92 1.21 11.96 3.19
N GLU A 93 2.35 11.73 2.57
CA GLU A 93 3.18 10.57 2.79
C GLU A 93 4.56 11.00 3.29
N LEU A 94 5.03 10.32 4.32
CA LEU A 94 6.41 10.33 4.75
C LEU A 94 7.04 8.99 4.40
N SER A 95 8.04 9.00 3.52
CA SER A 95 8.83 7.82 3.16
C SER A 95 10.23 7.97 3.76
N LEU A 96 10.63 6.99 4.58
CA LEU A 96 11.96 6.96 5.16
C LEU A 96 12.93 6.26 4.21
N GLY A 97 14.04 6.90 3.94
CA GLY A 97 15.16 6.30 3.22
C GLY A 97 15.70 5.07 3.95
N LYS A 98 16.51 4.29 3.27
CA LYS A 98 17.05 3.01 3.76
C LYS A 98 17.49 3.06 5.22
N ALA A 99 16.90 2.22 6.06
CA ALA A 99 17.21 2.12 7.47
C ALA A 99 17.61 0.67 7.83
N GLN A 100 18.72 0.50 8.55
CA GLN A 100 19.06 -0.76 9.18
C GLN A 100 18.51 -0.86 10.61
N ASP A 101 18.26 0.27 11.24
CA ASP A 101 17.86 0.42 12.63
C ASP A 101 16.50 1.18 12.68
N LEU A 102 15.49 0.48 13.19
CA LEU A 102 14.13 1.04 13.33
C LEU A 102 14.07 2.13 14.43
N GLN A 103 14.98 2.14 15.43
CA GLN A 103 15.01 3.20 16.43
C GLN A 103 15.41 4.54 15.80
N LEU A 104 16.44 4.54 14.94
CA LEU A 104 16.84 5.73 14.20
C LEU A 104 15.78 6.17 13.18
N ALA A 105 15.16 5.21 12.50
CA ALA A 105 14.05 5.50 11.60
C ALA A 105 12.88 6.17 12.33
N LYS A 106 12.52 5.66 13.51
CA LYS A 106 11.48 6.23 14.37
C LYS A 106 11.79 7.67 14.77
N ILE A 107 13.03 7.96 15.18
CA ILE A 107 13.43 9.31 15.58
C ILE A 107 13.22 10.30 14.42
N ARG A 108 13.65 9.92 13.20
CA ARG A 108 13.45 10.77 12.01
C ARG A 108 11.97 10.96 11.70
N PHE A 109 11.20 9.87 11.66
CA PHE A 109 9.76 9.93 11.39
C PHE A 109 9.03 10.86 12.34
N PHE A 110 9.21 10.71 13.66
CA PHE A 110 8.51 11.54 14.63
C PHE A 110 8.99 12.99 14.61
N HIS A 111 10.25 13.26 14.27
CA HIS A 111 10.70 14.63 14.04
C HIS A 111 9.91 15.28 12.90
N TYR A 112 9.77 14.63 11.75
CA TYR A 112 9.03 15.14 10.60
C TYR A 112 7.53 15.24 10.88
N TYR A 113 6.97 14.22 11.51
CA TYR A 113 5.57 14.19 11.88
C TYR A 113 5.21 15.31 12.84
N ASP A 114 6.00 15.56 13.88
CA ASP A 114 5.75 16.59 14.88
C ASP A 114 5.78 17.98 14.24
N VAL A 115 6.72 18.25 13.33
CA VAL A 115 6.77 19.52 12.57
C VAL A 115 5.50 19.70 11.73
N LEU A 116 5.10 18.67 10.97
CA LEU A 116 3.88 18.73 10.16
C LEU A 116 2.64 18.93 11.03
N GLN A 117 2.54 18.17 12.13
CA GLN A 117 1.40 18.25 13.04
C GLN A 117 1.29 19.64 13.71
N GLU A 118 2.41 20.26 14.10
CA GLU A 118 2.43 21.62 14.64
C GLU A 118 1.94 22.63 13.59
N LEU A 119 2.47 22.56 12.35
CA LEU A 119 2.09 23.44 11.27
C LEU A 119 0.59 23.32 10.92
N PHE A 120 0.06 22.10 10.83
CA PHE A 120 -1.36 21.87 10.57
C PHE A 120 -2.25 22.31 11.74
N SER A 121 -1.84 22.04 12.99
CA SER A 121 -2.63 22.38 14.18
C SER A 121 -2.83 23.89 14.35
N ALA A 122 -1.90 24.70 13.87
CA ALA A 122 -2.02 26.18 13.89
C ALA A 122 -3.22 26.69 13.06
N HIS A 123 -3.82 25.84 12.22
CA HIS A 123 -4.92 26.18 11.32
C HIS A 123 -6.19 25.34 11.54
N ASP A 124 -6.33 24.67 12.68
CA ASP A 124 -7.41 23.71 12.96
C ASP A 124 -7.41 22.48 12.03
N TYR A 125 -6.22 22.03 11.60
CA TYR A 125 -6.03 20.79 10.85
C TYR A 125 -5.29 19.75 11.70
N THR A 126 -5.41 18.50 11.31
CA THR A 126 -4.64 17.42 11.93
C THR A 126 -4.33 16.32 10.89
N LEU A 127 -3.23 15.60 11.12
CA LEU A 127 -2.96 14.31 10.51
C LEU A 127 -3.54 13.22 11.42
N THR A 128 -3.82 12.04 10.86
CA THR A 128 -4.29 10.90 11.64
C THR A 128 -3.81 9.58 11.05
N GLY A 129 -3.67 8.59 11.91
CA GLY A 129 -3.30 7.23 11.54
C GLY A 129 -4.50 6.36 11.19
N MET A 130 -5.21 6.69 10.11
CA MET A 130 -6.39 5.96 9.63
C MET A 130 -6.21 5.55 8.17
N GLY A 131 -6.60 4.35 7.81
CA GLY A 131 -6.49 3.82 6.44
C GLY A 131 -7.55 4.34 5.47
N VAL A 132 -8.54 5.08 5.96
CA VAL A 132 -9.52 5.85 5.17
C VAL A 132 -9.75 7.18 5.88
N ASN A 133 -9.69 8.27 5.12
CA ASN A 133 -9.99 9.60 5.64
C ASN A 133 -11.44 9.66 6.15
N PRO A 134 -11.66 9.84 7.46
CA PRO A 134 -13.02 9.87 8.03
C PRO A 134 -13.83 11.08 7.56
N TYR A 135 -13.17 12.14 7.07
CA TYR A 135 -13.78 13.35 6.56
C TYR A 135 -13.83 13.44 5.03
N ARG A 136 -13.61 12.29 4.32
CA ARG A 136 -13.64 12.22 2.85
C ARG A 136 -14.87 12.86 2.20
N ILE A 137 -16.01 12.84 2.88
CA ILE A 137 -17.27 13.40 2.38
C ILE A 137 -17.30 14.94 2.31
N TYR A 138 -16.40 15.59 3.04
CA TYR A 138 -16.27 17.05 3.02
C TYR A 138 -15.24 17.51 1.98
N ASN A 139 -14.35 16.61 1.53
CA ASN A 139 -13.20 16.93 0.69
C ASN A 139 -13.54 17.03 -0.79
N HIS A 140 -12.76 17.84 -1.49
CA HIS A 140 -12.62 17.75 -2.93
C HIS A 140 -11.75 16.53 -3.25
N ASN A 141 -12.41 15.42 -3.62
CA ASN A 141 -11.73 14.18 -3.97
C ASN A 141 -11.27 14.23 -5.43
N VAL A 142 -10.30 15.09 -5.72
CA VAL A 142 -9.72 15.34 -7.04
C VAL A 142 -8.24 14.95 -7.06
N PRO A 143 -7.71 14.55 -8.23
CA PRO A 143 -6.30 14.24 -8.36
C PRO A 143 -5.44 15.50 -8.32
N ILE A 144 -4.18 15.32 -7.95
CA ILE A 144 -3.14 16.34 -8.16
C ILE A 144 -3.11 16.72 -9.65
N PRO A 145 -3.00 18.02 -10.00
CA PRO A 145 -2.94 18.49 -11.38
C PRO A 145 -1.60 18.13 -12.06
N ASN A 146 -1.42 16.83 -12.32
CA ASN A 146 -0.25 16.24 -12.95
C ASN A 146 -0.70 15.12 -13.90
N GLY A 147 -0.03 14.96 -15.01
CA GLY A 147 -0.41 14.01 -16.07
C GLY A 147 -0.58 12.58 -15.55
N ARG A 148 0.31 12.10 -14.69
CA ARG A 148 0.25 10.76 -14.08
C ARG A 148 -1.01 10.57 -13.23
N TYR A 149 -1.32 11.52 -12.35
CA TYR A 149 -2.45 11.38 -11.42
C TYR A 149 -3.80 11.61 -12.11
N ARG A 150 -3.87 12.52 -13.10
CA ARG A 150 -5.06 12.66 -13.95
C ARG A 150 -5.32 11.38 -14.73
N MET A 151 -4.27 10.75 -15.30
CA MET A 151 -4.40 9.46 -15.99
C MET A 151 -4.91 8.36 -15.05
N LEU A 152 -4.32 8.22 -13.85
CA LEU A 152 -4.75 7.23 -12.87
C LEU A 152 -6.21 7.45 -12.45
N PHE A 153 -6.59 8.67 -12.16
CA PHE A 153 -7.96 9.03 -11.78
C PHE A 153 -8.94 8.74 -12.91
N HIS A 154 -8.58 9.06 -14.16
CA HIS A 154 -9.37 8.71 -15.34
C HIS A 154 -9.55 7.20 -15.50
N HIS A 155 -8.47 6.44 -15.33
CA HIS A 155 -8.50 4.97 -15.37
C HIS A 155 -9.49 4.41 -14.34
N LEU A 156 -9.41 4.85 -13.09
CA LEU A 156 -10.32 4.40 -12.03
C LEU A 156 -11.79 4.75 -12.32
N HIS A 157 -12.05 5.92 -12.91
CA HIS A 157 -13.39 6.37 -13.27
C HIS A 157 -13.93 5.72 -14.56
N SER A 158 -13.10 5.02 -15.32
CA SER A 158 -13.51 4.34 -16.56
C SER A 158 -14.26 3.02 -16.34
N TYR A 159 -14.44 2.55 -15.11
CA TYR A 159 -15.14 1.29 -14.79
C TYR A 159 -16.52 1.13 -15.47
N PRO A 160 -17.32 2.19 -15.76
CA PRO A 160 -18.57 2.02 -16.49
C PRO A 160 -18.42 1.45 -17.91
N ARG A 161 -17.22 1.56 -18.51
CA ARG A 161 -16.91 0.97 -19.83
C ARG A 161 -16.86 -0.56 -19.77
N TYR A 162 -16.65 -1.13 -18.57
CA TYR A 162 -16.43 -2.57 -18.32
C TYR A 162 -17.64 -3.28 -17.69
N ARG A 163 -18.85 -2.68 -17.74
CA ARG A 163 -20.09 -3.25 -17.15
C ARG A 163 -20.52 -4.59 -17.74
N SER A 164 -19.99 -4.97 -18.90
CA SER A 164 -20.22 -6.28 -19.51
C SER A 164 -19.44 -7.42 -18.86
N LEU A 165 -18.41 -7.10 -18.07
CA LEU A 165 -17.66 -8.08 -17.29
C LEU A 165 -18.50 -8.59 -16.12
N THR A 166 -18.25 -9.83 -15.71
CA THR A 166 -18.98 -10.46 -14.59
C THR A 166 -18.49 -10.03 -13.20
N MET A 167 -17.47 -9.16 -13.14
CA MET A 167 -16.94 -8.67 -11.87
C MET A 167 -17.82 -7.56 -11.27
N TYR A 168 -17.79 -7.44 -9.95
CA TYR A 168 -18.39 -6.33 -9.22
C TYR A 168 -17.42 -5.15 -9.16
N PHE A 169 -17.90 -3.96 -9.51
CA PHE A 169 -17.15 -2.71 -9.29
C PHE A 169 -17.76 -1.95 -8.11
N HIS A 170 -16.92 -1.48 -7.19
CA HIS A 170 -17.38 -0.59 -6.13
C HIS A 170 -17.70 0.83 -6.67
N HIS A 171 -18.41 1.64 -5.88
CA HIS A 171 -18.87 2.97 -6.29
C HIS A 171 -17.99 4.13 -5.79
N HIS A 172 -16.71 3.88 -5.51
CA HIS A 172 -15.77 4.85 -4.97
C HIS A 172 -14.53 5.00 -5.87
N PRO A 173 -14.66 5.40 -7.15
CA PRO A 173 -13.52 5.44 -8.07
C PRO A 173 -12.45 6.47 -7.67
N ALA A 174 -12.78 7.42 -6.81
CA ALA A 174 -11.84 8.40 -6.25
C ALA A 174 -11.09 7.89 -5.00
N PHE A 175 -11.15 6.59 -4.67
CA PHE A 175 -10.61 6.06 -3.42
C PHE A 175 -9.12 6.37 -3.19
N GLY A 176 -8.32 6.50 -4.24
CA GLY A 176 -6.93 6.90 -4.13
C GLY A 176 -6.70 8.28 -3.51
N THR A 177 -7.74 9.14 -3.47
CA THR A 177 -7.65 10.47 -2.85
C THR A 177 -7.92 10.47 -1.35
N PHE A 178 -8.34 9.35 -0.77
CA PHE A 178 -8.74 9.27 0.65
C PHE A 178 -8.42 7.94 1.34
N SER A 179 -7.76 7.00 0.67
CA SER A 179 -7.23 5.77 1.30
C SER A 179 -5.75 5.92 1.61
N SER A 180 -5.28 5.27 2.68
CA SER A 180 -3.91 5.39 3.19
C SER A 180 -3.38 4.05 3.68
N ALA A 181 -2.09 3.84 3.48
CA ALA A 181 -1.35 2.64 3.85
C ALA A 181 -0.14 2.95 4.74
N SER A 182 0.30 1.92 5.47
CA SER A 182 1.68 1.81 5.96
C SER A 182 2.36 0.71 5.17
N GLN A 183 3.40 1.05 4.43
CA GLN A 183 4.10 0.14 3.54
C GLN A 183 5.53 -0.08 4.05
N VAL A 184 6.04 -1.27 3.80
CA VAL A 184 7.40 -1.65 4.18
C VAL A 184 8.06 -2.31 3.00
N GLN A 185 9.27 -1.87 2.66
CA GLN A 185 10.12 -2.51 1.66
C GLN A 185 11.31 -3.16 2.38
N LEU A 186 11.56 -4.43 2.11
CA LEU A 186 12.70 -5.16 2.65
C LEU A 186 13.59 -5.66 1.52
N ASP A 187 14.90 -5.51 1.69
CA ASP A 187 15.87 -6.15 0.81
C ASP A 187 15.74 -7.67 0.89
N VAL A 188 15.78 -8.32 -0.24
CA VAL A 188 15.66 -9.78 -0.33
C VAL A 188 16.74 -10.35 -1.24
N MET A 189 17.17 -11.58 -0.91
CA MET A 189 18.11 -12.34 -1.72
C MET A 189 17.35 -13.37 -2.55
N ASP A 190 17.87 -13.71 -3.72
CA ASP A 190 17.30 -14.73 -4.61
C ASP A 190 17.11 -16.08 -3.92
N THR A 191 18.02 -16.45 -3.02
CA THR A 191 17.94 -17.69 -2.24
C THR A 191 16.67 -17.81 -1.40
N ASP A 192 16.10 -16.69 -0.96
CA ASP A 192 14.96 -16.64 -0.05
C ASP A 192 13.68 -16.17 -0.76
N LEU A 193 13.80 -15.63 -1.98
CA LEU A 193 12.73 -14.94 -2.70
C LEU A 193 11.43 -15.73 -2.76
N ILE A 194 11.48 -16.98 -3.18
CA ILE A 194 10.29 -17.83 -3.34
C ILE A 194 9.67 -18.18 -1.99
N THR A 195 10.52 -18.44 -0.97
CA THR A 195 10.04 -18.68 0.39
C THR A 195 9.35 -17.45 0.97
N ILE A 196 9.87 -16.23 0.69
CA ILE A 196 9.25 -14.97 1.11
C ILE A 196 7.85 -14.85 0.51
N PHE A 197 7.69 -14.99 -0.81
CA PHE A 197 6.39 -14.90 -1.44
C PHE A 197 5.40 -15.93 -0.91
N ARG A 198 5.82 -17.16 -0.68
CA ARG A 198 4.97 -18.21 -0.14
C ARG A 198 4.56 -17.93 1.31
N ALA A 199 5.54 -17.65 2.19
CA ALA A 199 5.28 -17.45 3.61
C ALA A 199 4.44 -16.18 3.87
N PHE A 200 4.82 -15.04 3.29
CA PHE A 200 4.11 -13.79 3.53
C PHE A 200 2.74 -13.73 2.85
N SER A 201 2.55 -14.39 1.71
CA SER A 201 1.21 -14.54 1.11
C SER A 201 0.29 -15.35 2.03
N ARG A 202 0.78 -16.45 2.60
CA ARG A 202 0.05 -17.25 3.61
C ARG A 202 -0.20 -16.49 4.91
N LEU A 203 0.63 -15.49 5.24
CA LEU A 203 0.50 -14.64 6.42
C LEU A 203 -0.61 -13.58 6.28
N GLU A 204 -1.02 -13.23 5.07
CA GLU A 204 -1.95 -12.13 4.80
C GLU A 204 -3.28 -12.19 5.58
N PRO A 205 -3.93 -13.33 5.84
CA PRO A 205 -5.09 -13.41 6.73
C PRO A 205 -4.80 -12.93 8.15
N VAL A 206 -3.63 -13.27 8.71
CA VAL A 206 -3.22 -12.81 10.04
C VAL A 206 -2.94 -11.30 10.03
N LYS A 207 -2.34 -10.79 8.96
CA LYS A 207 -2.17 -9.33 8.77
C LYS A 207 -3.51 -8.60 8.76
N ALA A 208 -4.55 -9.16 8.15
CA ALA A 208 -5.89 -8.59 8.20
C ALA A 208 -6.44 -8.51 9.64
N LEU A 209 -6.21 -9.54 10.46
CA LEU A 209 -6.63 -9.54 11.87
C LEU A 209 -5.92 -8.47 12.71
N LEU A 210 -4.65 -8.20 12.43
CA LEU A 210 -3.82 -7.31 13.24
C LEU A 210 -3.84 -5.85 12.77
N PHE A 211 -3.89 -5.61 11.44
CA PHE A 211 -3.62 -4.28 10.86
C PHE A 211 -4.82 -3.63 10.18
N SER A 212 -6.02 -4.23 10.23
CA SER A 212 -7.22 -3.58 9.68
C SER A 212 -7.50 -2.25 10.38
N ASN A 213 -7.59 -1.19 9.60
CA ASN A 213 -7.85 0.18 10.07
C ASN A 213 -8.48 1.05 8.96
N SER A 214 -9.29 0.45 8.09
CA SER A 214 -9.97 1.20 7.04
C SER A 214 -11.45 0.88 6.99
N VAL A 215 -12.23 1.65 7.74
CA VAL A 215 -13.69 1.57 7.80
C VAL A 215 -14.29 2.70 7.00
N LEU A 216 -15.26 2.38 6.16
CA LEU A 216 -16.01 3.37 5.39
C LEU A 216 -17.21 3.86 6.22
N LEU A 217 -16.96 4.88 7.04
CA LEU A 217 -18.00 5.45 7.92
C LEU A 217 -19.19 5.97 7.11
N GLY A 218 -20.39 5.71 7.61
CA GLY A 218 -21.65 6.04 6.94
C GLY A 218 -22.17 4.95 6.00
N GLU A 219 -21.41 3.87 5.78
CA GLU A 219 -21.82 2.72 4.97
C GLU A 219 -21.84 1.43 5.81
N ASN A 220 -22.87 0.64 5.61
CA ASN A 220 -23.03 -0.64 6.31
C ASN A 220 -22.58 -1.81 5.42
N ASN A 221 -21.29 -1.85 5.07
CA ASN A 221 -20.71 -2.93 4.26
C ASN A 221 -20.09 -4.07 5.11
N GLY A 222 -20.00 -3.88 6.43
CA GLY A 222 -19.46 -4.85 7.39
C GLY A 222 -17.94 -5.05 7.28
N MET A 223 -17.22 -4.24 6.50
CA MET A 223 -15.77 -4.35 6.31
C MET A 223 -15.01 -3.50 7.33
N ILE A 224 -13.87 -4.02 7.78
CA ILE A 224 -12.89 -3.34 8.64
C ILE A 224 -11.57 -3.03 7.91
N CYS A 225 -11.41 -3.61 6.70
CA CYS A 225 -10.36 -3.27 5.74
C CYS A 225 -10.99 -3.08 4.35
N VAL A 226 -11.57 -1.90 4.08
CA VAL A 226 -12.19 -1.62 2.78
C VAL A 226 -11.16 -1.38 1.67
N ARG A 227 -9.88 -1.17 2.01
CA ARG A 227 -8.81 -1.00 1.03
C ARG A 227 -8.68 -2.21 0.12
N ASP A 228 -8.91 -3.42 0.61
CA ASP A 228 -8.94 -4.63 -0.21
C ASP A 228 -9.99 -4.52 -1.32
N MET A 229 -11.23 -4.15 -0.94
CA MET A 229 -12.31 -3.94 -1.91
C MET A 229 -11.97 -2.81 -2.91
N PHE A 230 -11.34 -1.73 -2.46
CA PHE A 230 -11.01 -0.61 -3.34
C PHE A 230 -10.06 -1.03 -4.48
N TRP A 231 -9.04 -1.81 -4.19
CA TRP A 231 -8.11 -2.28 -5.20
C TRP A 231 -8.69 -3.41 -6.06
N GLU A 232 -9.21 -4.46 -5.44
CA GLU A 232 -9.69 -5.66 -6.13
C GLU A 232 -10.95 -5.39 -6.98
N ASN A 233 -11.83 -4.51 -6.53
CA ASN A 233 -13.09 -4.19 -7.21
C ASN A 233 -13.06 -2.86 -7.98
N SER A 234 -11.88 -2.44 -8.42
CA SER A 234 -11.65 -1.30 -9.30
C SER A 234 -11.25 -1.76 -10.71
N THR A 235 -10.96 -0.80 -11.60
CA THR A 235 -10.42 -1.10 -12.94
C THR A 235 -9.06 -1.80 -12.90
N HIS A 236 -8.29 -1.66 -11.84
CA HIS A 236 -7.05 -2.43 -11.64
C HIS A 236 -7.32 -3.93 -11.49
N GLY A 237 -8.43 -4.30 -10.85
CA GLY A 237 -8.84 -5.70 -10.63
C GLY A 237 -9.49 -6.37 -11.86
N ILE A 238 -9.60 -5.69 -13.01
CA ILE A 238 -10.05 -6.31 -14.27
C ILE A 238 -9.16 -7.49 -14.63
N ASN A 239 -7.84 -7.35 -14.43
CA ASN A 239 -6.95 -8.51 -14.35
C ASN A 239 -6.62 -8.77 -12.87
N PRO A 240 -7.12 -9.85 -12.27
CA PRO A 240 -6.87 -10.14 -10.85
C PRO A 240 -5.39 -10.33 -10.52
N HIS A 241 -4.56 -10.64 -11.51
CA HIS A 241 -3.10 -10.71 -11.31
C HIS A 241 -2.46 -9.36 -11.02
N ASN A 242 -3.15 -8.24 -11.28
CA ASN A 242 -2.63 -6.90 -10.98
C ASN A 242 -2.85 -6.45 -9.53
N VAL A 243 -3.72 -7.11 -8.76
CA VAL A 243 -4.17 -6.63 -7.44
C VAL A 243 -4.20 -7.74 -6.39
N GLY A 244 -4.23 -7.35 -5.12
CA GLY A 244 -4.52 -8.24 -4.00
C GLY A 244 -3.46 -9.31 -3.76
N MET A 245 -3.88 -10.47 -3.30
CA MET A 245 -3.01 -11.61 -3.03
C MET A 245 -2.67 -12.39 -4.30
N TYR A 246 -1.63 -13.22 -4.22
CA TYR A 246 -1.42 -14.29 -5.20
C TYR A 246 -2.43 -15.41 -4.95
N GLU A 247 -2.94 -15.99 -6.03
CA GLU A 247 -3.94 -17.07 -5.95
C GLU A 247 -3.31 -18.44 -5.71
N CYS A 248 -1.98 -18.55 -5.87
CA CYS A 248 -1.22 -19.78 -5.71
C CYS A 248 0.13 -19.51 -5.05
N ASP A 249 0.69 -20.56 -4.46
CA ASP A 249 2.09 -20.54 -4.00
C ASP A 249 3.04 -20.68 -5.19
N PHE A 250 4.19 -20.05 -5.09
CA PHE A 250 5.29 -20.23 -6.04
C PHE A 250 6.31 -21.23 -5.48
N TYR A 251 6.86 -22.03 -6.39
CA TYR A 251 7.91 -23.01 -6.09
C TYR A 251 9.19 -22.76 -6.88
N SER A 252 9.18 -21.78 -7.80
CA SER A 252 10.35 -21.38 -8.58
C SER A 252 10.28 -19.92 -9.02
N GLU A 253 11.42 -19.31 -9.32
CA GLU A 253 11.50 -17.99 -9.95
C GLU A 253 10.81 -17.99 -11.32
N GLU A 254 10.80 -19.12 -12.02
CA GLU A 254 10.12 -19.26 -13.30
C GLU A 254 8.62 -19.04 -13.18
N GLU A 255 7.98 -19.68 -12.20
CA GLU A 255 6.55 -19.50 -11.91
C GLU A 255 6.22 -18.06 -11.53
N LEU A 256 7.08 -17.41 -10.72
CA LEU A 256 6.92 -16.01 -10.36
C LEU A 256 7.00 -15.09 -11.60
N LEU A 257 7.97 -15.30 -12.48
CA LEU A 257 8.09 -14.52 -13.72
C LEU A 257 6.92 -14.78 -14.68
N ASP A 258 6.43 -16.01 -14.78
CA ASP A 258 5.26 -16.34 -15.59
C ASP A 258 4.02 -15.61 -15.05
N TYR A 259 3.88 -15.54 -13.72
CA TYR A 259 2.81 -14.75 -13.09
C TYR A 259 2.95 -13.25 -13.40
N ILE A 260 4.14 -12.66 -13.23
CA ILE A 260 4.40 -11.26 -13.57
C ILE A 260 4.10 -10.99 -15.05
N SER A 261 4.46 -11.90 -15.95
CA SER A 261 4.19 -11.76 -17.39
C SER A 261 2.71 -11.79 -17.76
N SER A 262 1.87 -12.34 -16.88
CA SER A 262 0.40 -12.39 -17.04
C SER A 262 -0.31 -11.13 -16.53
N THR A 263 0.39 -10.24 -15.85
CA THR A 263 -0.16 -8.95 -15.40
C THR A 263 -0.41 -8.01 -16.59
N SER A 264 -1.30 -7.04 -16.42
CA SER A 264 -1.71 -6.13 -17.48
C SER A 264 -1.06 -4.75 -17.34
N LEU A 265 -0.69 -4.17 -18.49
CA LEU A 265 -0.49 -2.73 -18.61
C LEU A 265 -1.84 -2.04 -18.86
N TYR A 266 -1.96 -0.83 -18.37
CA TYR A 266 -3.12 0.06 -18.59
C TYR A 266 -2.68 1.50 -18.86
N CYS A 267 -1.41 1.79 -18.76
CA CYS A 267 -0.83 3.10 -19.03
C CYS A 267 0.61 3.00 -19.53
N VAL A 268 1.01 4.01 -20.28
CA VAL A 268 2.40 4.30 -20.66
C VAL A 268 2.59 5.81 -20.74
N GLU A 269 3.82 6.26 -20.87
CA GLU A 269 4.15 7.64 -21.22
C GLU A 269 4.77 7.70 -22.62
N ARG A 270 4.32 8.66 -23.43
CA ARG A 270 4.87 8.98 -24.76
C ARG A 270 4.89 10.49 -24.94
N ASP A 271 6.02 11.03 -25.29
CA ASP A 271 6.20 12.46 -25.56
C ASP A 271 5.65 13.36 -24.44
N GLY A 272 5.90 12.97 -23.17
CA GLY A 272 5.42 13.66 -21.98
C GLY A 272 3.92 13.51 -21.68
N LYS A 273 3.21 12.65 -22.44
CA LYS A 273 1.79 12.36 -22.25
C LYS A 273 1.59 11.03 -21.54
N TYR A 274 0.89 11.04 -20.42
CA TYR A 274 0.46 9.82 -19.73
C TYR A 274 -0.82 9.29 -20.41
N LEU A 275 -0.66 8.17 -21.11
CA LEU A 275 -1.71 7.53 -21.91
C LEU A 275 -2.39 6.42 -21.11
N ASN A 276 -3.70 6.45 -20.99
CA ASN A 276 -4.51 5.37 -20.42
C ASN A 276 -5.19 4.57 -21.53
N PHE A 277 -5.22 3.27 -21.39
CA PHE A 277 -5.91 2.34 -22.31
C PHE A 277 -6.50 1.16 -21.53
N ALA A 278 -7.28 0.34 -22.22
CA ALA A 278 -7.87 -0.86 -21.59
C ALA A 278 -6.80 -1.79 -21.04
N PRO A 279 -6.93 -2.29 -19.78
CA PRO A 279 -5.98 -3.23 -19.21
C PRO A 279 -5.72 -4.41 -20.14
N THR A 280 -4.49 -4.56 -20.58
CA THR A 280 -4.08 -5.57 -21.55
C THR A 280 -2.93 -6.40 -20.99
N PRO A 281 -3.06 -7.75 -20.90
CA PRO A 281 -1.98 -8.62 -20.43
C PRO A 281 -0.69 -8.38 -21.20
N LEU A 282 0.46 -8.36 -20.50
CA LEU A 282 1.74 -7.94 -21.02
C LEU A 282 2.10 -8.62 -22.36
N LEU A 283 1.98 -9.93 -22.45
CA LEU A 283 2.33 -10.66 -23.68
C LEU A 283 1.42 -10.24 -24.83
N ALA A 284 0.11 -10.13 -24.58
CA ALA A 284 -0.84 -9.68 -25.61
C ALA A 284 -0.59 -8.21 -26.00
N TYR A 285 -0.26 -7.35 -25.03
CA TYR A 285 0.12 -5.96 -25.29
C TYR A 285 1.29 -5.87 -26.27
N MET A 286 2.35 -6.64 -26.05
CA MET A 286 3.57 -6.63 -26.87
C MET A 286 3.38 -7.19 -28.29
N GLU A 287 2.27 -7.87 -28.57
CA GLU A 287 1.90 -8.39 -29.90
C GLU A 287 1.06 -7.41 -30.73
N LEU A 288 0.50 -6.38 -30.08
CA LEU A 288 -0.35 -5.41 -30.79
C LEU A 288 0.46 -4.58 -31.78
N PRO A 289 -0.06 -4.31 -32.99
CA PRO A 289 0.62 -3.48 -33.98
C PRO A 289 0.65 -2.00 -33.57
N GLU A 290 -0.41 -1.56 -32.91
CA GLU A 290 -0.59 -0.20 -32.37
C GLU A 290 -1.70 -0.20 -31.32
N ILE A 291 -1.70 0.83 -30.46
CA ILE A 291 -2.66 1.01 -29.37
C ILE A 291 -3.13 2.47 -29.41
N GLU A 292 -4.41 2.66 -29.19
CA GLU A 292 -4.98 3.99 -28.93
C GLU A 292 -5.10 4.19 -27.41
N GLY A 293 -4.44 5.22 -26.90
CA GLY A 293 -4.49 5.62 -25.50
C GLY A 293 -5.11 7.02 -25.35
N GLU A 294 -5.74 7.26 -24.20
CA GLU A 294 -6.33 8.55 -23.83
C GLU A 294 -5.38 9.30 -22.87
N TYR A 295 -5.14 10.59 -23.13
CA TYR A 295 -4.37 11.48 -22.25
C TYR A 295 -5.13 12.77 -21.98
N TYR A 296 -4.86 13.40 -20.84
CA TYR A 296 -5.39 14.71 -20.54
C TYR A 296 -4.58 15.77 -21.28
N ASP A 297 -5.28 16.59 -22.08
CA ASP A 297 -4.69 17.75 -22.74
C ASP A 297 -5.02 19.03 -21.95
N PRO A 298 -4.02 19.73 -21.37
CA PRO A 298 -4.23 20.97 -20.65
C PRO A 298 -4.79 22.12 -21.51
N GLU A 299 -4.54 22.12 -22.83
CA GLU A 299 -5.00 23.18 -23.72
C GLU A 299 -6.50 23.05 -24.01
N SER A 300 -6.97 21.83 -24.28
CA SER A 300 -8.39 21.56 -24.49
C SER A 300 -9.18 21.41 -23.17
N GLY A 301 -8.49 21.15 -22.07
CA GLY A 301 -9.09 20.86 -20.76
C GLY A 301 -9.84 19.52 -20.72
N GLY A 302 -9.54 18.60 -21.64
CA GLY A 302 -10.21 17.32 -21.80
C GLY A 302 -9.27 16.16 -22.10
N PHE A 303 -9.85 14.97 -22.33
CA PHE A 303 -9.09 13.81 -22.74
C PHE A 303 -9.11 13.68 -24.27
N GLU A 304 -7.93 13.48 -24.83
CA GLU A 304 -7.69 13.27 -26.26
C GLU A 304 -7.06 11.90 -26.49
N THR A 305 -7.09 11.42 -27.74
CA THR A 305 -6.51 10.13 -28.11
C THR A 305 -5.15 10.29 -28.76
N TYR A 306 -4.27 9.31 -28.53
CA TYR A 306 -2.95 9.21 -29.12
C TYR A 306 -2.65 7.75 -29.48
N THR A 307 -2.27 7.52 -30.74
CA THR A 307 -1.92 6.18 -31.22
C THR A 307 -0.43 5.97 -31.11
N PHE A 308 -0.01 4.84 -30.53
CA PHE A 308 1.40 4.49 -30.31
C PHE A 308 1.63 2.99 -30.50
N LYS A 309 2.91 2.58 -30.55
CA LYS A 309 3.30 1.17 -30.63
C LYS A 309 3.90 0.70 -29.33
N PRO A 310 3.66 -0.58 -28.96
CA PRO A 310 4.34 -1.19 -27.83
C PRO A 310 5.87 -1.20 -28.00
N GLU A 311 6.56 -0.90 -26.90
CA GLU A 311 8.01 -0.93 -26.80
C GLU A 311 8.46 -1.72 -25.57
N LEU A 312 9.65 -2.33 -25.62
CA LEU A 312 10.18 -3.06 -24.47
C LEU A 312 10.36 -2.15 -23.23
N ALA A 313 10.65 -0.87 -23.46
CA ALA A 313 10.75 0.14 -22.41
C ALA A 313 9.44 0.32 -21.63
N ASP A 314 8.29 -0.09 -22.17
CA ASP A 314 6.99 -0.01 -21.49
C ASP A 314 6.89 -0.89 -20.25
N LEU A 315 7.79 -1.86 -20.11
CA LEU A 315 7.91 -2.64 -18.88
C LEU A 315 8.11 -1.77 -17.63
N GLN A 316 8.60 -0.53 -17.78
CA GLN A 316 8.69 0.41 -16.66
C GLN A 316 7.31 0.82 -16.10
N TYR A 317 6.26 0.70 -16.92
CA TYR A 317 4.86 1.01 -16.54
C TYR A 317 4.07 -0.23 -16.13
N LEU A 318 4.69 -1.41 -16.12
CA LEU A 318 4.09 -2.60 -15.56
C LEU A 318 4.03 -2.43 -14.03
N ARG A 319 2.86 -2.00 -13.55
CA ARG A 319 2.60 -1.71 -12.14
C ARG A 319 1.49 -2.59 -11.64
N THR A 320 1.75 -3.21 -10.51
CA THR A 320 0.76 -4.01 -9.79
C THR A 320 0.39 -3.33 -8.48
N PHE A 321 -0.70 -3.79 -7.90
CA PHE A 321 -1.16 -3.41 -6.56
C PHE A 321 -1.32 -4.69 -5.74
N LYS A 322 -0.33 -5.56 -5.88
CA LYS A 322 -0.20 -6.77 -5.07
C LYS A 322 0.08 -6.38 -3.62
N TYR A 323 -0.35 -7.23 -2.68
CA TYR A 323 -0.07 -7.02 -1.26
C TYR A 323 1.40 -7.26 -0.93
N GLU A 324 2.07 -8.05 -1.76
CA GLU A 324 3.51 -8.26 -1.81
C GLU A 324 3.97 -8.06 -3.24
N ASP A 325 4.89 -7.16 -3.48
CA ASP A 325 5.33 -6.82 -4.82
C ASP A 325 6.85 -6.85 -4.92
N LEU A 326 7.37 -7.61 -5.91
CA LEU A 326 8.79 -7.62 -6.21
C LEU A 326 9.15 -6.35 -6.98
N THR A 327 9.98 -5.52 -6.38
CA THR A 327 10.38 -4.27 -7.01
C THR A 327 11.63 -4.43 -7.89
N TYR A 328 11.80 -3.52 -8.82
CA TYR A 328 13.01 -3.46 -9.67
C TYR A 328 14.30 -3.13 -8.88
N ARG A 329 14.18 -2.81 -7.59
CA ARG A 329 15.32 -2.55 -6.70
C ARG A 329 15.85 -3.84 -6.05
N GLY A 330 15.14 -4.97 -6.21
CA GLY A 330 15.42 -6.23 -5.52
C GLY A 330 14.95 -6.20 -4.07
N THR A 331 13.86 -5.50 -3.81
CA THR A 331 13.13 -5.51 -2.53
C THR A 331 11.76 -6.14 -2.74
N VAL A 332 11.20 -6.73 -1.69
CA VAL A 332 9.77 -7.02 -1.62
C VAL A 332 9.10 -5.90 -0.85
N GLU A 333 8.05 -5.34 -1.45
CA GLU A 333 7.22 -4.30 -0.87
C GLU A 333 5.93 -4.92 -0.31
N PHE A 334 5.68 -4.71 0.98
CA PHE A 334 4.48 -5.14 1.69
C PHE A 334 3.49 -3.98 1.81
N ARG A 335 2.35 -4.07 1.11
CA ARG A 335 1.41 -2.97 0.86
C ARG A 335 0.04 -3.14 1.53
N SER A 336 -0.23 -4.31 2.09
CA SER A 336 -1.58 -4.67 2.57
C SER A 336 -2.01 -3.98 3.86
N CYS A 337 -1.05 -3.49 4.68
CA CYS A 337 -1.36 -2.87 5.96
C CYS A 337 -1.99 -1.48 5.77
N CYS A 338 -3.12 -1.25 6.44
CA CYS A 338 -3.67 0.09 6.56
C CYS A 338 -2.71 0.99 7.35
N THR A 339 -2.79 2.31 7.16
CA THR A 339 -2.15 3.25 8.08
C THR A 339 -2.60 2.95 9.50
N GLN A 340 -1.64 2.84 10.42
CA GLN A 340 -1.87 2.52 11.82
C GLN A 340 -2.01 3.81 12.65
N PRO A 341 -2.63 3.77 13.85
CA PRO A 341 -2.50 4.86 14.81
C PRO A 341 -1.03 5.31 14.88
N ILE A 342 -0.76 6.60 14.81
CA ILE A 342 0.61 7.11 14.53
C ILE A 342 1.63 6.59 15.55
N ARG A 343 1.25 6.45 16.82
CA ARG A 343 2.14 5.91 17.86
C ARG A 343 2.54 4.46 17.62
N ASP A 344 1.72 3.71 16.88
CA ASP A 344 1.91 2.28 16.60
C ASP A 344 2.55 2.04 15.24
N THR A 345 2.82 3.07 14.43
CA THR A 345 3.14 2.92 13.00
C THR A 345 4.36 2.02 12.76
N PHE A 346 5.35 2.02 13.66
CA PHE A 346 6.55 1.17 13.53
C PHE A 346 6.31 -0.32 13.78
N CYS A 347 5.15 -0.70 14.33
CA CYS A 347 4.81 -2.12 14.50
C CYS A 347 4.69 -2.85 13.15
N VAL A 348 4.38 -2.14 12.07
CA VAL A 348 4.31 -2.73 10.72
C VAL A 348 5.69 -3.16 10.25
N ALA A 349 6.67 -2.26 10.32
CA ALA A 349 8.05 -2.57 9.92
C ALA A 349 8.67 -3.65 10.82
N ALA A 350 8.52 -3.53 12.14
CA ALA A 350 9.03 -4.49 13.10
C ALA A 350 8.47 -5.90 12.88
N PHE A 351 7.17 -6.02 12.59
CA PHE A 351 6.53 -7.30 12.32
C PHE A 351 7.12 -7.99 11.08
N HIS A 352 7.21 -7.27 9.96
CA HIS A 352 7.75 -7.84 8.73
C HIS A 352 9.25 -8.15 8.84
N LEU A 353 10.01 -7.25 9.44
CA LEU A 353 11.45 -7.42 9.62
C LEU A 353 11.79 -8.59 10.55
N GLY A 354 11.09 -8.69 11.69
CA GLY A 354 11.29 -9.82 12.62
C GLY A 354 10.92 -11.17 12.00
N LEU A 355 9.84 -11.22 11.21
CA LEU A 355 9.43 -12.45 10.52
C LEU A 355 10.37 -12.80 9.36
N LEU A 356 10.97 -11.82 8.69
CA LEU A 356 11.97 -12.09 7.65
C LEU A 356 13.23 -12.75 8.25
N GLU A 357 13.67 -12.34 9.45
CA GLU A 357 14.77 -12.98 10.18
C GLU A 357 14.44 -14.43 10.61
N LYS A 358 13.16 -14.79 10.64
CA LYS A 358 12.63 -16.12 10.99
C LYS A 358 11.85 -16.75 9.86
N LEU A 359 12.25 -16.45 8.62
CA LEU A 359 11.50 -16.81 7.41
C LEU A 359 11.20 -18.31 7.29
N HIS A 360 12.20 -19.15 7.54
CA HIS A 360 12.04 -20.61 7.38
C HIS A 360 11.14 -21.19 8.47
N GLU A 361 11.26 -20.71 9.69
CA GLU A 361 10.39 -21.11 10.81
C GLU A 361 8.94 -20.63 10.58
N LEU A 362 8.76 -19.45 9.98
CA LEU A 362 7.46 -18.94 9.60
C LEU A 362 6.82 -19.79 8.49
N ASP A 363 7.57 -20.12 7.45
CA ASP A 363 7.10 -20.95 6.33
C ASP A 363 6.68 -22.34 6.82
N GLU A 364 7.50 -22.98 7.67
CA GLU A 364 7.19 -24.27 8.28
C GLU A 364 5.94 -24.20 9.18
N LEU A 365 5.80 -23.16 9.99
CA LEU A 365 4.63 -22.95 10.84
C LEU A 365 3.36 -22.85 10.01
N LEU A 366 3.36 -22.03 8.96
CA LEU A 366 2.18 -21.79 8.12
C LEU A 366 1.85 -22.97 7.21
N GLU A 367 2.84 -23.74 6.75
CA GLU A 367 2.64 -24.98 6.00
C GLU A 367 1.88 -26.03 6.84
N ASN A 368 2.18 -26.11 8.13
CA ASN A 368 1.60 -27.11 9.03
C ASN A 368 0.32 -26.61 9.75
N GLU A 369 -0.12 -25.37 9.55
CA GLU A 369 -1.22 -24.79 10.29
C GLU A 369 -2.60 -25.20 9.76
N HIS A 370 -3.30 -26.03 10.52
CA HIS A 370 -4.61 -26.56 10.17
C HIS A 370 -5.73 -25.53 10.12
N VAL A 371 -5.64 -24.46 10.92
CA VAL A 371 -6.69 -23.42 10.98
C VAL A 371 -6.80 -22.67 9.68
N LEU A 372 -5.65 -22.38 9.04
CA LEU A 372 -5.61 -21.57 7.81
C LEU A 372 -5.73 -22.41 6.53
N TYR A 373 -5.05 -23.58 6.46
CA TYR A 373 -4.89 -24.29 5.19
C TYR A 373 -5.59 -25.66 5.14
N HIS A 374 -5.64 -26.39 6.24
CA HIS A 374 -6.14 -27.76 6.27
C HIS A 374 -7.68 -27.87 6.36
N GLN A 375 -8.40 -26.73 6.46
CA GLN A 375 -9.88 -26.70 6.43
C GLN A 375 -10.46 -26.40 5.03
N GLY A 376 -9.62 -26.44 3.98
CA GLY A 376 -10.04 -26.25 2.60
C GLY A 376 -10.08 -24.79 2.14
N TYR A 377 -9.70 -23.82 2.98
CA TYR A 377 -9.58 -22.42 2.59
C TYR A 377 -8.19 -22.10 2.05
N THR A 378 -8.13 -21.29 1.00
CA THR A 378 -6.91 -20.61 0.58
C THR A 378 -6.64 -19.40 1.48
N ALA A 379 -5.40 -18.90 1.49
CA ALA A 379 -5.06 -17.68 2.22
C ALA A 379 -5.89 -16.48 1.73
N SER A 380 -6.14 -16.36 0.43
CA SER A 380 -6.99 -15.30 -0.15
C SER A 380 -8.43 -15.37 0.37
N GLU A 381 -9.04 -16.55 0.36
CA GLU A 381 -10.40 -16.74 0.90
C GLU A 381 -10.50 -16.39 2.38
N LEU A 382 -9.51 -16.77 3.18
CA LEU A 382 -9.47 -16.44 4.61
C LEU A 382 -9.29 -14.94 4.83
N ARG A 383 -8.42 -14.27 4.05
CA ARG A 383 -8.27 -12.82 4.15
C ARG A 383 -9.59 -12.11 3.84
N HIS A 384 -10.31 -12.51 2.79
CA HIS A 384 -11.64 -11.94 2.47
C HIS A 384 -12.68 -12.14 3.57
N LEU A 385 -12.53 -13.17 4.41
CA LEU A 385 -13.36 -13.35 5.61
C LEU A 385 -12.90 -12.45 6.76
N PHE A 386 -11.57 -12.31 6.98
CA PHE A 386 -11.00 -11.62 8.14
C PHE A 386 -10.97 -10.09 8.00
N VAL A 387 -11.11 -9.55 6.80
CA VAL A 387 -11.33 -8.12 6.58
C VAL A 387 -12.75 -7.66 6.92
N ARG A 388 -13.58 -8.57 7.44
CA ARG A 388 -14.94 -8.30 7.89
C ARG A 388 -15.02 -8.27 9.40
N ARG A 389 -15.94 -7.47 9.92
CA ARG A 389 -16.24 -7.38 11.37
C ARG A 389 -16.64 -8.73 11.99
N GLN A 390 -17.27 -9.58 11.20
CA GLN A 390 -17.71 -10.90 11.61
C GLN A 390 -17.32 -11.93 10.55
N TYR A 391 -16.73 -13.01 10.97
CA TYR A 391 -16.40 -14.15 10.13
C TYR A 391 -17.12 -15.42 10.61
N PRO A 392 -17.21 -16.48 9.79
CA PRO A 392 -18.02 -17.64 10.08
C PRO A 392 -17.68 -18.30 11.43
N PRO A 393 -18.71 -18.74 12.20
CA PRO A 393 -18.52 -19.27 13.56
C PRO A 393 -17.78 -20.62 13.62
N TYR A 394 -17.66 -21.31 12.50
CA TYR A 394 -16.91 -22.57 12.42
C TYR A 394 -15.39 -22.36 12.36
N ILE A 395 -14.90 -21.15 12.15
CA ILE A 395 -13.48 -20.83 12.25
C ILE A 395 -13.11 -20.77 13.74
N SER A 396 -12.14 -21.57 14.15
CA SER A 396 -11.69 -21.68 15.55
C SER A 396 -11.01 -20.38 16.00
N LYS A 397 -11.71 -19.60 16.82
CA LYS A 397 -11.13 -18.37 17.42
C LYS A 397 -9.93 -18.65 18.31
N ASP A 398 -9.96 -19.74 19.06
CA ASP A 398 -8.85 -20.11 19.94
C ASP A 398 -7.66 -20.61 19.14
N GLY A 399 -7.89 -21.37 18.06
CA GLY A 399 -6.84 -21.78 17.13
C GLY A 399 -6.18 -20.59 16.46
N LEU A 400 -6.98 -19.63 15.94
CA LEU A 400 -6.45 -18.38 15.37
C LEU A 400 -5.65 -17.58 16.40
N ASN A 401 -6.17 -17.43 17.62
CA ASN A 401 -5.50 -16.66 18.66
C ASN A 401 -4.17 -17.30 19.06
N ARG A 402 -4.08 -18.64 19.10
CA ARG A 402 -2.83 -19.36 19.31
C ARG A 402 -1.83 -19.09 18.18
N LEU A 403 -2.25 -19.26 16.92
CA LEU A 403 -1.42 -19.02 15.75
C LEU A 403 -0.88 -17.58 15.70
N VAL A 404 -1.73 -16.59 15.94
CA VAL A 404 -1.30 -15.18 16.00
C VAL A 404 -0.23 -14.99 17.09
N GLY A 405 -0.38 -15.61 18.26
CA GLY A 405 0.61 -15.57 19.33
C GLY A 405 1.96 -16.17 18.91
N GLU A 406 1.94 -17.36 18.29
CA GLU A 406 3.14 -18.02 17.78
C GLU A 406 3.87 -17.19 16.71
N ILE A 407 3.13 -16.54 15.81
CA ILE A 407 3.67 -15.64 14.79
C ILE A 407 4.30 -14.39 15.42
N LEU A 408 3.64 -13.79 16.43
CA LEU A 408 4.20 -12.64 17.14
C LEU A 408 5.46 -12.99 17.93
N ASP A 409 5.50 -14.20 18.54
CA ASP A 409 6.69 -14.69 19.22
C ASP A 409 7.84 -14.92 18.24
N LEU A 410 7.59 -15.49 17.06
CA LEU A 410 8.60 -15.58 15.99
C LEU A 410 9.12 -14.21 15.56
N ALA A 411 8.24 -13.24 15.36
CA ALA A 411 8.64 -11.88 14.99
C ALA A 411 9.54 -11.26 16.07
N ARG A 412 9.18 -11.42 17.35
CA ARG A 412 9.97 -10.93 18.47
C ARG A 412 11.33 -11.60 18.55
N ASP A 413 11.38 -12.93 18.38
CA ASP A 413 12.63 -13.70 18.40
C ASP A 413 13.56 -13.29 17.23
N GLY A 414 12.98 -12.98 16.05
CA GLY A 414 13.72 -12.44 14.92
C GLY A 414 14.33 -11.06 15.22
N LEU A 415 13.54 -10.14 15.80
CA LEU A 415 14.06 -8.83 16.20
C LEU A 415 15.14 -8.95 17.30
N ALA A 416 14.94 -9.84 18.28
CA ALA A 416 15.96 -10.11 19.31
C ALA A 416 17.27 -10.63 18.72
N ALA A 417 17.19 -11.46 17.67
CA ALA A 417 18.38 -11.97 16.98
C ALA A 417 19.18 -10.86 16.26
N ARG A 418 18.52 -9.77 15.86
CA ARG A 418 19.18 -8.58 15.28
C ARG A 418 19.99 -7.79 16.33
N GLY A 419 19.63 -7.87 17.61
CA GLY A 419 20.35 -7.21 18.71
C GLY A 419 20.27 -5.67 18.69
N MET A 420 19.19 -5.10 18.13
CA MET A 420 18.98 -3.66 17.97
C MET A 420 17.90 -3.09 18.91
N GLU A 421 17.45 -3.88 19.89
CA GLU A 421 16.43 -3.49 20.89
C GLU A 421 15.10 -3.03 20.24
N GLU A 422 14.69 -3.71 19.17
CA GLU A 422 13.52 -3.34 18.35
C GLU A 422 12.23 -4.07 18.78
N GLU A 423 12.30 -5.05 19.70
CA GLU A 423 11.21 -5.94 20.11
C GLU A 423 10.00 -5.16 20.66
N SER A 424 10.25 -4.04 21.34
CA SER A 424 9.19 -3.20 21.90
C SER A 424 8.26 -2.57 20.86
N PHE A 425 8.69 -2.52 19.58
CA PHE A 425 7.79 -2.08 18.51
C PHE A 425 6.64 -3.05 18.24
N LEU A 426 6.72 -4.29 18.72
CA LEU A 426 5.63 -5.27 18.63
C LEU A 426 4.60 -5.14 19.76
N ASP A 427 4.84 -4.35 20.81
CA ASP A 427 3.93 -4.22 21.95
C ASP A 427 2.49 -3.88 21.53
N PRO A 428 2.22 -2.97 20.56
CA PRO A 428 0.87 -2.72 20.09
C PRO A 428 0.19 -3.96 19.49
N LEU A 429 0.94 -4.86 18.85
CA LEU A 429 0.40 -6.09 18.26
C LEU A 429 0.06 -7.12 19.33
N TYR A 430 0.91 -7.27 20.36
CA TYR A 430 0.59 -8.10 21.51
C TYR A 430 -0.66 -7.59 22.25
N ASP A 431 -0.81 -6.29 22.38
CA ASP A 431 -1.98 -5.66 22.97
C ASP A 431 -3.27 -5.99 22.18
N ARG A 432 -3.20 -5.89 20.83
CA ARG A 432 -4.28 -6.28 19.92
C ARG A 432 -4.61 -7.77 20.02
N TRP A 433 -3.59 -8.62 20.06
CA TRP A 433 -3.73 -10.06 20.24
C TRP A 433 -4.47 -10.41 21.54
N HIS A 434 -4.04 -9.84 22.67
CA HIS A 434 -4.67 -10.04 23.98
C HIS A 434 -6.12 -9.58 23.99
N ARG A 435 -6.40 -8.43 23.38
CA ARG A 435 -7.77 -7.89 23.30
C ARG A 435 -8.61 -8.52 22.18
N LYS A 436 -8.03 -9.37 21.34
CA LYS A 436 -8.65 -9.94 20.13
C LYS A 436 -9.29 -8.84 19.26
N SER A 437 -8.59 -7.76 19.04
CA SER A 437 -9.06 -6.54 18.38
C SER A 437 -8.00 -5.97 17.44
N ASN A 438 -8.39 -4.98 16.66
CA ASN A 438 -7.49 -4.16 15.81
C ASN A 438 -7.99 -2.72 15.80
N PRO A 439 -7.26 -1.76 15.20
CA PRO A 439 -7.66 -0.36 15.23
C PRO A 439 -9.06 -0.10 14.67
N ALA A 440 -9.48 -0.79 13.59
CA ALA A 440 -10.83 -0.66 13.05
C ALA A 440 -11.92 -1.12 14.03
N MET A 441 -11.70 -2.26 14.68
CA MET A 441 -12.63 -2.79 15.67
C MET A 441 -12.69 -1.92 16.91
N ASP A 442 -11.55 -1.37 17.34
CA ASP A 442 -11.47 -0.44 18.48
C ASP A 442 -12.21 0.87 18.18
N MET A 443 -12.03 1.43 16.98
CA MET A 443 -12.77 2.60 16.51
C MET A 443 -14.29 2.34 16.54
N LEU A 444 -14.73 1.24 15.92
CA LEU A 444 -16.17 0.90 15.88
C LEU A 444 -16.77 0.74 17.28
N ARG A 445 -16.05 0.08 18.20
CA ARG A 445 -16.47 -0.06 19.60
C ARG A 445 -16.58 1.29 20.28
N MET A 446 -15.60 2.19 20.13
CA MET A 446 -15.65 3.54 20.71
C MET A 446 -16.86 4.34 20.21
N LEU A 447 -17.16 4.26 18.91
CA LEU A 447 -18.34 4.91 18.34
C LEU A 447 -19.66 4.31 18.88
N GLU A 448 -19.74 2.99 19.07
CA GLU A 448 -20.88 2.31 19.67
C GLU A 448 -21.07 2.67 21.16
N GLU A 449 -19.99 2.93 21.88
CA GLU A 449 -19.98 3.42 23.27
C GLU A 449 -20.32 4.91 23.36
N GLY A 450 -20.57 5.59 22.24
CA GLY A 450 -21.01 6.98 22.18
C GLY A 450 -19.88 8.03 22.10
N LYS A 451 -18.64 7.62 21.86
CA LYS A 451 -17.55 8.57 21.54
C LYS A 451 -17.78 9.15 20.15
N SER A 452 -17.32 10.37 19.96
CA SER A 452 -17.35 11.02 18.65
C SER A 452 -16.23 10.51 17.74
N ILE A 453 -16.36 10.73 16.43
CA ILE A 453 -15.27 10.44 15.50
C ILE A 453 -14.06 11.33 15.76
N GLU A 454 -14.28 12.53 16.24
CA GLU A 454 -13.22 13.47 16.66
C GLU A 454 -12.37 12.89 17.79
N ASP A 455 -12.99 12.23 18.77
CA ASP A 455 -12.27 11.54 19.86
C ASP A 455 -11.35 10.46 19.31
N VAL A 456 -11.83 9.70 18.29
CA VAL A 456 -11.03 8.66 17.64
C VAL A 456 -9.89 9.26 16.81
N ILE A 457 -10.16 10.31 16.04
CA ILE A 457 -9.15 11.04 15.26
C ILE A 457 -7.99 11.49 16.17
N LEU A 458 -8.32 12.11 17.31
CA LEU A 458 -7.33 12.58 18.27
C LEU A 458 -6.56 11.45 18.97
N LEU A 459 -7.17 10.28 19.12
CA LEU A 459 -6.50 9.11 19.69
C LEU A 459 -5.55 8.46 18.69
N TYR A 460 -5.86 8.51 17.39
CA TYR A 460 -5.08 7.90 16.31
C TYR A 460 -4.03 8.86 15.71
N ARG A 461 -3.97 10.06 16.26
CA ARG A 461 -2.99 11.10 15.93
C ARG A 461 -1.61 10.83 16.51
#